data_c6ce853fb5f0a31bad7cd8fef674619e
#
_entry.id   c6ce853fb5f0a31bad7cd8fef674619e
#
_cell.length_a   1.000
_cell.length_b   1.000
_cell.length_c   1.000
_cell.angle_alpha   90.00
_cell.angle_beta   90.00
_cell.angle_gamma   90.00
#
_symmetry.space_group_name_H-M   'P 1'
#
loop_
_entity.id
_entity.type
_entity.pdbx_description
1 polymer ?
#
loop_
_entity_poly.entity_id
_entity_poly.type
_entity_poly.pdbx_seq_one_letter_code
_entity_poly.pdbx_strand_id
1 'polypeptide(L)'
;MAEFIYQMYQARKAHGDKVILDDVTLSFYPGAKIGVVGPNGMGKSTLLKIMAGIEEVSNGDARLTPGYTVGILHQEPPLDDDKTVIENVRMAFGDMIAKVDRFNKIGEEMCDPDCDMDALMAEMGKLQDEIDAADGWDIDSKLGQAMDALQLPDSDMPVNVLSGGERRRVALCKLLLEAPDLLLLDEPTNHLDAESILWLEHFLHNYQGAVLAVTHDRYFLDNVAEWICEVDRGHLYPYKGNYSTYLETKAARIEAQGNRDAKLAKRMEAELEWVRSSPKARQAKNKARLENYDRMVAEASQSKKVDFTDIHIPVGPRLGAEVLKVEHLHKQFGDRVLMDDLS
;
A
#
# COMPACT_ATOMS: atom_id res chain seq x y z
N MET A 1 -6.94 26.71 -1.17
CA MET A 1 -5.70 26.01 -0.81
C MET A 1 -5.95 24.56 -1.12
N ALA A 2 -5.03 23.84 -1.75
CA ALA A 2 -5.20 22.39 -1.94
C ALA A 2 -5.25 21.74 -0.56
N GLU A 3 -6.36 21.09 -0.25
CA GLU A 3 -6.54 20.39 1.02
C GLU A 3 -5.91 19.01 0.89
N PHE A 4 -4.94 18.68 1.76
CA PHE A 4 -4.31 17.38 1.77
C PHE A 4 -5.17 16.40 2.57
N ILE A 5 -5.28 15.16 2.12
CA ILE A 5 -6.00 14.13 2.86
C ILE A 5 -5.21 13.64 4.08
N TYR A 6 -3.89 13.51 3.92
CA TYR A 6 -2.99 13.07 4.98
C TYR A 6 -1.69 13.87 4.96
N GLN A 7 -1.15 14.20 6.13
CA GLN A 7 0.08 14.97 6.27
C GLN A 7 1.02 14.33 7.29
N MET A 8 2.30 14.27 6.92
CA MET A 8 3.41 13.92 7.82
C MET A 8 4.38 15.12 7.86
N TYR A 9 4.74 15.54 9.06
CA TYR A 9 5.70 16.62 9.27
C TYR A 9 6.79 16.18 10.23
N GLN A 10 8.04 16.11 9.73
CA GLN A 10 9.22 15.66 10.47
C GLN A 10 8.95 14.36 11.26
N ALA A 11 8.15 13.48 10.68
CA ALA A 11 7.71 12.25 11.33
C ALA A 11 8.89 11.29 11.48
N ARG A 12 9.10 10.83 12.71
CA ARG A 12 10.10 9.83 13.06
C ARG A 12 9.44 8.68 13.81
N LYS A 13 9.80 7.46 13.45
CA LYS A 13 9.39 6.23 14.13
C LYS A 13 10.59 5.37 14.42
N ALA A 14 10.72 4.94 15.67
CA ALA A 14 11.75 3.98 16.09
C ALA A 14 11.13 2.87 16.95
N HIS A 15 11.64 1.66 16.81
CA HIS A 15 11.37 0.53 17.68
C HIS A 15 12.67 0.18 18.41
N GLY A 16 12.79 0.59 19.67
CA GLY A 16 14.04 0.54 20.41
C GLY A 16 15.13 1.34 19.68
N ASP A 17 16.27 0.71 19.41
CA ASP A 17 17.39 1.33 18.70
C ASP A 17 17.23 1.38 17.18
N LYS A 18 16.25 0.68 16.62
CA LYS A 18 16.03 0.61 15.17
C LYS A 18 15.12 1.75 14.70
N VAL A 19 15.68 2.69 13.94
CA VAL A 19 14.92 3.74 13.28
C VAL A 19 14.23 3.16 12.04
N ILE A 20 12.92 3.34 11.96
CA ILE A 20 12.07 2.87 10.85
C ILE A 20 11.76 4.00 9.89
N LEU A 21 11.37 5.17 10.41
CA LEU A 21 11.19 6.41 9.65
C LEU A 21 12.03 7.51 10.31
N ASP A 22 12.67 8.35 9.51
CA ASP A 22 13.55 9.41 9.98
C ASP A 22 13.31 10.71 9.19
N ASP A 23 12.83 11.72 9.90
CA ASP A 23 12.55 13.08 9.39
C ASP A 23 11.70 13.09 8.11
N VAL A 24 10.60 12.35 8.12
CA VAL A 24 9.70 12.25 6.97
C VAL A 24 8.73 13.42 6.94
N THR A 25 8.78 14.21 5.85
CA THR A 25 7.81 15.27 5.57
C THR A 25 7.17 15.02 4.21
N LEU A 26 5.87 14.66 4.23
CA LEU A 26 5.11 14.29 3.03
C LEU A 26 3.64 14.68 3.20
N SER A 27 3.01 15.07 2.09
CA SER A 27 1.58 15.36 2.05
C SER A 27 0.93 14.60 0.90
N PHE A 28 -0.23 14.03 1.17
CA PHE A 28 -0.97 13.21 0.22
C PHE A 28 -2.21 13.96 -0.23
N TYR A 29 -2.46 13.97 -1.54
CA TYR A 29 -3.64 14.60 -2.12
C TYR A 29 -4.83 13.64 -2.12
N PRO A 30 -6.08 14.15 -2.00
CA PRO A 30 -7.27 13.36 -2.27
C PRO A 30 -7.23 12.75 -3.68
N GLY A 31 -7.68 11.52 -3.83
CA GLY A 31 -7.74 10.81 -5.10
C GLY A 31 -6.39 10.28 -5.62
N ALA A 32 -5.24 10.57 -4.97
CA ALA A 32 -3.94 10.13 -5.43
C ALA A 32 -3.79 8.60 -5.36
N LYS A 33 -3.21 7.98 -6.39
CA LYS A 33 -2.89 6.55 -6.47
C LYS A 33 -1.39 6.34 -6.27
N ILE A 34 -1.02 5.79 -5.12
CA ILE A 34 0.37 5.75 -4.67
C ILE A 34 0.79 4.30 -4.43
N GLY A 35 1.81 3.85 -5.15
CA GLY A 35 2.49 2.59 -4.90
C GLY A 35 3.66 2.77 -3.94
N VAL A 36 3.75 1.96 -2.89
CA VAL A 36 4.87 1.99 -1.94
C VAL A 36 5.80 0.82 -2.20
N VAL A 37 7.05 1.13 -2.48
CA VAL A 37 8.08 0.15 -2.80
C VAL A 37 9.27 0.26 -1.85
N GLY A 38 10.05 -0.79 -1.75
CA GLY A 38 11.26 -0.82 -0.93
C GLY A 38 11.58 -2.22 -0.42
N PRO A 39 12.81 -2.45 0.09
CA PRO A 39 13.21 -3.76 0.61
C PRO A 39 12.34 -4.22 1.79
N ASN A 40 12.32 -5.54 2.03
CA ASN A 40 11.59 -6.10 3.17
C ASN A 40 12.22 -5.64 4.49
N GLY A 41 11.36 -5.39 5.48
CA GLY A 41 11.80 -4.92 6.80
C GLY A 41 12.20 -3.45 6.89
N MET A 42 11.99 -2.65 5.83
CA MET A 42 12.28 -1.19 5.78
C MET A 42 11.13 -0.31 6.29
N GLY A 43 10.06 -0.90 6.84
CA GLY A 43 9.01 -0.13 7.49
C GLY A 43 7.79 0.18 6.65
N LYS A 44 7.58 -0.47 5.48
CA LYS A 44 6.40 -0.27 4.63
C LYS A 44 5.08 -0.49 5.39
N SER A 45 4.94 -1.63 6.05
CA SER A 45 3.74 -1.93 6.86
C SER A 45 3.61 -1.04 8.10
N THR A 46 4.74 -0.58 8.68
CA THR A 46 4.72 0.41 9.76
C THR A 46 4.19 1.76 9.27
N LEU A 47 4.59 2.18 8.06
CA LEU A 47 4.04 3.39 7.42
C LEU A 47 2.52 3.29 7.29
N LEU A 48 2.00 2.16 6.77
CA LEU A 48 0.54 1.94 6.66
C LEU A 48 -0.15 2.00 8.04
N LYS A 49 0.43 1.38 9.06
CA LYS A 49 -0.13 1.40 10.42
C LYS A 49 -0.15 2.80 11.03
N ILE A 50 0.89 3.62 10.79
CA ILE A 50 0.91 5.02 11.21
C ILE A 50 -0.19 5.80 10.49
N MET A 51 -0.32 5.61 9.17
CA MET A 51 -1.35 6.29 8.39
C MET A 51 -2.77 5.87 8.75
N ALA A 52 -2.95 4.63 9.21
CA ALA A 52 -4.22 4.14 9.75
C ALA A 52 -4.51 4.58 11.19
N GLY A 53 -3.58 5.29 11.85
CA GLY A 53 -3.72 5.68 13.25
C GLY A 53 -3.58 4.53 14.26
N ILE A 54 -3.07 3.37 13.83
CA ILE A 54 -2.84 2.19 14.68
C ILE A 54 -1.54 2.34 15.48
N GLU A 55 -0.53 2.94 14.86
CA GLU A 55 0.74 3.24 15.50
C GLU A 55 1.01 4.75 15.47
N GLU A 56 1.50 5.29 16.59
CA GLU A 56 1.91 6.69 16.67
C GLU A 56 3.37 6.86 16.25
N VAL A 57 3.71 8.03 15.72
CA VAL A 57 5.09 8.45 15.48
C VAL A 57 5.82 8.68 16.80
N SER A 58 7.14 8.42 16.84
CA SER A 58 7.95 8.66 18.03
C SER A 58 8.29 10.15 18.22
N ASN A 59 8.32 10.91 17.11
CA ASN A 59 8.53 12.37 17.08
C ASN A 59 7.95 12.93 15.76
N GLY A 60 7.67 14.23 15.74
CA GLY A 60 7.01 14.89 14.61
C GLY A 60 5.49 14.73 14.66
N ASP A 61 4.84 14.91 13.53
CA ASP A 61 3.38 14.85 13.40
C ASP A 61 2.99 13.98 12.19
N ALA A 62 1.92 13.20 12.33
CA ALA A 62 1.35 12.39 11.26
C ALA A 62 -0.15 12.29 11.48
N ARG A 63 -0.95 12.91 10.60
CA ARG A 63 -2.38 13.05 10.83
C ARG A 63 -3.21 12.98 9.55
N LEU A 64 -4.36 12.35 9.68
CA LEU A 64 -5.46 12.43 8.73
C LEU A 64 -6.17 13.79 8.91
N THR A 65 -6.53 14.44 7.81
CA THR A 65 -7.28 15.69 7.87
C THR A 65 -8.69 15.40 8.42
N PRO A 66 -9.19 16.21 9.38
CA PRO A 66 -10.52 16.02 9.94
C PRO A 66 -11.62 16.01 8.87
N GLY A 67 -12.54 15.05 8.98
CA GLY A 67 -13.64 14.85 8.04
C GLY A 67 -13.39 13.78 6.97
N TYR A 68 -12.15 13.30 6.84
CA TYR A 68 -11.83 12.17 5.98
C TYR A 68 -11.81 10.85 6.76
N THR A 69 -12.12 9.76 6.07
CA THR A 69 -12.11 8.40 6.59
C THR A 69 -10.90 7.63 6.09
N VAL A 70 -10.40 6.69 6.88
CA VAL A 70 -9.29 5.81 6.49
C VAL A 70 -9.68 4.35 6.72
N GLY A 71 -9.36 3.50 5.74
CA GLY A 71 -9.51 2.06 5.85
C GLY A 71 -8.22 1.34 5.50
N ILE A 72 -7.93 0.24 6.18
CA ILE A 72 -6.71 -0.54 5.99
C ILE A 72 -6.99 -2.03 5.83
N LEU A 73 -6.37 -2.63 4.81
CA LEU A 73 -6.33 -4.09 4.67
C LEU A 73 -5.19 -4.64 5.52
N HIS A 74 -5.52 -5.28 6.62
CA HIS A 74 -4.55 -5.98 7.47
C HIS A 74 -4.10 -7.31 6.85
N GLN A 75 -2.93 -7.81 7.27
CA GLN A 75 -2.49 -9.17 6.93
C GLN A 75 -3.43 -10.23 7.51
N GLU A 76 -3.88 -10.02 8.75
CA GLU A 76 -4.93 -10.79 9.42
C GLU A 76 -6.09 -9.84 9.69
N PRO A 77 -7.07 -9.74 8.77
CA PRO A 77 -8.13 -8.78 8.90
C PRO A 77 -9.13 -9.18 9.99
N PRO A 78 -9.60 -8.24 10.80
CA PRO A 78 -10.65 -8.47 11.76
C PRO A 78 -11.99 -8.68 11.02
N LEU A 79 -12.48 -9.90 11.06
CA LEU A 79 -13.83 -10.28 10.64
C LEU A 79 -14.59 -10.79 11.84
N ASP A 80 -15.91 -10.69 11.81
CA ASP A 80 -16.78 -11.22 12.84
C ASP A 80 -16.93 -12.75 12.64
N ASP A 81 -16.28 -13.52 13.51
CA ASP A 81 -16.22 -14.98 13.42
C ASP A 81 -17.57 -15.66 13.67
N ASP A 82 -18.53 -14.96 14.27
CA ASP A 82 -19.89 -15.46 14.55
C ASP A 82 -20.85 -15.28 13.37
N LYS A 83 -20.37 -14.61 12.30
CA LYS A 83 -21.16 -14.28 11.11
C LYS A 83 -20.72 -15.05 9.87
N THR A 84 -21.61 -15.09 8.90
CA THR A 84 -21.34 -15.62 7.56
C THR A 84 -20.53 -14.64 6.70
N VAL A 85 -20.08 -15.11 5.53
CA VAL A 85 -19.38 -14.30 4.54
C VAL A 85 -20.21 -13.07 4.14
N ILE A 86 -21.47 -13.29 3.73
CA ILE A 86 -22.35 -12.23 3.28
C ILE A 86 -22.65 -11.22 4.40
N GLU A 87 -22.88 -11.69 5.62
CA GLU A 87 -23.13 -10.81 6.77
C GLU A 87 -21.95 -9.92 7.09
N ASN A 88 -20.72 -10.44 6.99
CA ASN A 88 -19.51 -9.65 7.16
C ASN A 88 -19.34 -8.61 6.07
N VAL A 89 -19.58 -8.95 4.80
CA VAL A 89 -19.48 -8.01 3.69
C VAL A 89 -20.59 -6.95 3.74
N ARG A 90 -21.80 -7.32 4.12
CA ARG A 90 -22.93 -6.40 4.32
C ARG A 90 -22.67 -5.33 5.38
N MET A 91 -21.80 -5.61 6.36
CA MET A 91 -21.42 -4.60 7.37
C MET A 91 -20.78 -3.35 6.74
N ALA A 92 -20.20 -3.45 5.54
CA ALA A 92 -19.69 -2.29 4.79
C ALA A 92 -20.77 -1.23 4.51
N PHE A 93 -22.00 -1.65 4.39
CA PHE A 93 -23.14 -0.79 4.12
C PHE A 93 -24.04 -0.54 5.35
N GLY A 94 -23.53 -0.83 6.57
CA GLY A 94 -24.37 -0.83 7.77
C GLY A 94 -25.23 0.41 7.95
N ASP A 95 -24.66 1.60 7.79
CA ASP A 95 -25.39 2.86 7.89
C ASP A 95 -26.42 3.03 6.76
N MET A 96 -26.08 2.61 5.55
CA MET A 96 -26.96 2.71 4.40
C MET A 96 -28.13 1.72 4.50
N ILE A 97 -27.84 0.47 4.92
CA ILE A 97 -28.88 -0.54 5.17
C ILE A 97 -29.85 -0.03 6.23
N ALA A 98 -29.35 0.53 7.33
CA ALA A 98 -30.19 1.10 8.37
C ALA A 98 -31.10 2.23 7.86
N LYS A 99 -30.62 3.06 6.93
CA LYS A 99 -31.42 4.11 6.28
C LYS A 99 -32.48 3.53 5.37
N VAL A 100 -32.17 2.53 4.56
CA VAL A 100 -33.13 1.84 3.68
C VAL A 100 -34.20 1.12 4.51
N ASP A 101 -33.79 0.42 5.58
CA ASP A 101 -34.73 -0.24 6.49
C ASP A 101 -35.65 0.79 7.18
N ARG A 102 -35.11 1.92 7.61
CA ARG A 102 -35.90 3.01 8.19
C ARG A 102 -36.88 3.62 7.18
N PHE A 103 -36.43 3.84 5.94
CA PHE A 103 -37.30 4.31 4.86
C PHE A 103 -38.49 3.36 4.61
N ASN A 104 -38.23 2.05 4.52
CA ASN A 104 -39.27 1.05 4.35
C ASN A 104 -40.23 1.00 5.53
N LYS A 105 -39.71 1.11 6.76
CA LYS A 105 -40.51 1.12 7.99
C LYS A 105 -41.42 2.35 8.09
N ILE A 106 -40.96 3.51 7.64
CA ILE A 106 -41.77 4.71 7.54
C ILE A 106 -43.01 4.48 6.66
N GLY A 107 -42.81 3.76 5.52
CA GLY A 107 -43.92 3.36 4.64
C GLY A 107 -44.96 2.50 5.33
N GLU A 108 -44.53 1.61 6.25
CA GLU A 108 -45.46 0.82 7.08
C GLU A 108 -46.15 1.69 8.16
N GLU A 109 -45.40 2.58 8.84
CA GLU A 109 -45.91 3.48 9.88
C GLU A 109 -46.95 4.45 9.32
N MET A 110 -46.83 4.89 8.05
CA MET A 110 -47.82 5.74 7.36
C MET A 110 -49.16 5.08 7.15
N CYS A 111 -49.28 3.77 7.30
CA CYS A 111 -50.55 3.05 7.24
C CYS A 111 -51.35 3.16 8.53
N ASP A 112 -50.76 3.68 9.64
CA ASP A 112 -51.47 3.88 10.90
C ASP A 112 -52.30 5.17 10.85
N PRO A 113 -53.62 5.11 11.11
CA PRO A 113 -54.48 6.28 11.08
C PRO A 113 -54.12 7.41 12.08
N ASP A 114 -53.38 7.04 13.15
CA ASP A 114 -52.98 7.97 14.22
C ASP A 114 -51.55 8.51 14.03
N CYS A 115 -50.89 8.25 12.88
CA CYS A 115 -49.54 8.70 12.62
C CYS A 115 -49.45 10.21 12.32
N ASP A 116 -48.29 10.81 12.65
CA ASP A 116 -47.93 12.16 12.21
C ASP A 116 -47.42 12.12 10.77
N MET A 117 -48.33 12.22 9.81
CA MET A 117 -48.04 12.11 8.38
C MET A 117 -47.02 13.15 7.91
N ASP A 118 -47.08 14.38 8.40
CA ASP A 118 -46.17 15.45 7.97
C ASP A 118 -44.75 15.22 8.44
N ALA A 119 -44.58 14.74 9.67
CA ALA A 119 -43.25 14.39 10.21
C ALA A 119 -42.65 13.18 9.48
N LEU A 120 -43.42 12.12 9.23
CA LEU A 120 -42.99 10.93 8.51
C LEU A 120 -42.62 11.21 7.05
N MET A 121 -43.41 12.07 6.35
CA MET A 121 -43.10 12.50 4.99
C MET A 121 -41.77 13.29 4.92
N ALA A 122 -41.56 14.20 5.90
CA ALA A 122 -40.34 14.99 5.95
C ALA A 122 -39.10 14.12 6.24
N GLU A 123 -39.21 13.11 7.11
CA GLU A 123 -38.13 12.12 7.39
C GLU A 123 -37.88 11.26 6.16
N MET A 124 -38.94 10.73 5.52
CA MET A 124 -38.84 9.91 4.31
C MET A 124 -38.15 10.65 3.16
N GLY A 125 -38.49 11.92 2.93
CA GLY A 125 -37.84 12.75 1.91
C GLY A 125 -36.34 12.92 2.15
N LYS A 126 -35.91 13.16 3.40
CA LYS A 126 -34.49 13.26 3.74
C LYS A 126 -33.75 11.95 3.51
N LEU A 127 -34.33 10.84 3.96
CA LEU A 127 -33.74 9.51 3.76
C LEU A 127 -33.63 9.17 2.29
N GLN A 128 -34.65 9.50 1.49
CA GLN A 128 -34.61 9.29 0.05
C GLN A 128 -33.48 10.08 -0.61
N ASP A 129 -33.34 11.38 -0.30
CA ASP A 129 -32.27 12.22 -0.82
C ASP A 129 -30.87 11.65 -0.46
N GLU A 130 -30.71 11.16 0.78
CA GLU A 130 -29.45 10.55 1.23
C GLU A 130 -29.15 9.21 0.56
N ILE A 131 -30.16 8.36 0.37
CA ILE A 131 -30.04 7.06 -0.30
C ILE A 131 -29.75 7.26 -1.80
N ASP A 132 -30.46 8.21 -2.44
CA ASP A 132 -30.25 8.56 -3.86
C ASP A 132 -28.85 9.13 -4.10
N ALA A 133 -28.38 10.03 -3.23
CA ALA A 133 -27.05 10.64 -3.34
C ALA A 133 -25.90 9.61 -3.22
N ALA A 134 -26.12 8.53 -2.45
CA ALA A 134 -25.14 7.46 -2.25
C ALA A 134 -25.37 6.24 -3.17
N ASP A 135 -26.37 6.31 -4.08
CA ASP A 135 -26.77 5.18 -4.93
C ASP A 135 -27.04 3.91 -4.10
N GLY A 136 -27.76 4.10 -2.98
CA GLY A 136 -27.95 3.10 -1.93
C GLY A 136 -29.08 2.10 -2.18
N TRP A 137 -29.84 2.20 -3.27
CA TRP A 137 -30.93 1.27 -3.57
C TRP A 137 -30.46 -0.08 -4.11
N ASP A 138 -29.26 -0.13 -4.70
CA ASP A 138 -28.75 -1.32 -5.40
C ASP A 138 -27.58 -2.00 -4.65
N ILE A 139 -27.68 -2.00 -3.29
CA ILE A 139 -26.64 -2.57 -2.42
C ILE A 139 -26.40 -4.05 -2.73
N ASP A 140 -27.48 -4.84 -2.85
CA ASP A 140 -27.37 -6.29 -3.05
C ASP A 140 -26.72 -6.63 -4.40
N SER A 141 -26.95 -5.85 -5.46
CA SER A 141 -26.29 -6.00 -6.75
C SER A 141 -24.80 -5.64 -6.68
N LYS A 142 -24.44 -4.51 -6.06
CA LYS A 142 -23.05 -4.10 -5.85
C LYS A 142 -22.27 -5.12 -5.04
N LEU A 143 -22.90 -5.66 -4.00
CA LEU A 143 -22.35 -6.68 -3.13
C LEU A 143 -22.12 -7.97 -3.92
N GLY A 144 -23.11 -8.44 -4.68
CA GLY A 144 -23.01 -9.64 -5.51
C GLY A 144 -21.87 -9.51 -6.53
N GLN A 145 -21.81 -8.40 -7.26
CA GLN A 145 -20.77 -8.14 -8.24
C GLN A 145 -19.35 -8.15 -7.64
N ALA A 146 -19.17 -7.52 -6.48
CA ALA A 146 -17.86 -7.50 -5.80
C ALA A 146 -17.46 -8.88 -5.26
N MET A 147 -18.41 -9.63 -4.70
CA MET A 147 -18.20 -10.97 -4.21
C MET A 147 -17.82 -11.95 -5.33
N ASP A 148 -18.52 -11.89 -6.47
CA ASP A 148 -18.23 -12.71 -7.64
C ASP A 148 -16.86 -12.38 -8.24
N ALA A 149 -16.56 -11.09 -8.40
CA ALA A 149 -15.29 -10.61 -8.98
C ALA A 149 -14.06 -11.00 -8.14
N LEU A 150 -14.18 -11.01 -6.82
CA LEU A 150 -13.13 -11.44 -5.90
C LEU A 150 -13.20 -12.95 -5.59
N GLN A 151 -14.09 -13.69 -6.24
CA GLN A 151 -14.29 -15.12 -6.06
C GLN A 151 -14.39 -15.51 -4.58
N LEU A 152 -15.28 -14.84 -3.84
CA LEU A 152 -15.48 -15.13 -2.44
C LEU A 152 -16.05 -16.54 -2.25
N PRO A 153 -15.84 -17.18 -1.08
CA PRO A 153 -16.51 -18.41 -0.71
C PRO A 153 -18.03 -18.24 -0.69
N ASP A 154 -18.73 -19.38 -0.56
CA ASP A 154 -20.19 -19.40 -0.43
C ASP A 154 -20.67 -18.38 0.60
N SER A 155 -21.67 -17.60 0.24
CA SER A 155 -22.22 -16.48 1.02
C SER A 155 -22.69 -16.89 2.42
N ASP A 156 -23.25 -18.12 2.56
CA ASP A 156 -23.77 -18.63 3.83
C ASP A 156 -22.71 -19.35 4.67
N MET A 157 -21.47 -19.46 4.17
CA MET A 157 -20.37 -20.09 4.89
C MET A 157 -19.94 -19.26 6.10
N PRO A 158 -19.80 -19.87 7.29
CA PRO A 158 -19.29 -19.17 8.48
C PRO A 158 -17.81 -18.76 8.27
N VAL A 159 -17.45 -17.54 8.68
CA VAL A 159 -16.10 -17.01 8.48
C VAL A 159 -15.02 -17.77 9.25
N ASN A 160 -15.37 -18.39 10.39
CA ASN A 160 -14.43 -19.13 11.24
C ASN A 160 -13.87 -20.41 10.59
N VAL A 161 -14.51 -20.96 9.53
CA VAL A 161 -14.02 -22.15 8.81
C VAL A 161 -13.17 -21.80 7.58
N LEU A 162 -13.07 -20.52 7.22
CA LEU A 162 -12.34 -20.05 6.05
C LEU A 162 -10.83 -20.18 6.24
N SER A 163 -10.12 -20.48 5.16
CA SER A 163 -8.66 -20.33 5.09
C SER A 163 -8.24 -18.88 5.23
N GLY A 164 -6.98 -18.64 5.62
CA GLY A 164 -6.44 -17.27 5.74
C GLY A 164 -6.55 -16.45 4.45
N GLY A 165 -6.38 -17.08 3.29
CA GLY A 165 -6.54 -16.42 1.99
C GLY A 165 -7.99 -16.02 1.69
N GLU A 166 -8.95 -16.89 2.02
CA GLU A 166 -10.38 -16.59 1.87
C GLU A 166 -10.83 -15.48 2.81
N ARG A 167 -10.44 -15.54 4.09
CA ARG A 167 -10.69 -14.45 5.05
C ARG A 167 -10.18 -13.11 4.54
N ARG A 168 -8.99 -13.12 3.92
CA ARG A 168 -8.39 -11.91 3.36
C ARG A 168 -9.18 -11.35 2.17
N ARG A 169 -9.70 -12.22 1.28
CA ARG A 169 -10.56 -11.80 0.17
C ARG A 169 -11.88 -11.21 0.66
N VAL A 170 -12.49 -11.82 1.67
CA VAL A 170 -13.72 -11.29 2.31
C VAL A 170 -13.47 -9.91 2.91
N ALA A 171 -12.37 -9.73 3.62
CA ALA A 171 -12.01 -8.44 4.20
C ALA A 171 -11.66 -7.38 3.16
N LEU A 172 -10.97 -7.77 2.08
CA LEU A 172 -10.72 -6.87 0.96
C LEU A 172 -12.04 -6.42 0.34
N CYS A 173 -12.94 -7.34 0.03
CA CYS A 173 -14.27 -7.02 -0.50
C CYS A 173 -15.02 -6.03 0.39
N LYS A 174 -15.11 -6.33 1.68
CA LYS A 174 -15.73 -5.45 2.67
C LYS A 174 -15.12 -4.05 2.64
N LEU A 175 -13.79 -3.95 2.72
CA LEU A 175 -13.07 -2.68 2.75
C LEU A 175 -13.27 -1.85 1.47
N LEU A 176 -13.29 -2.49 0.29
CA LEU A 176 -13.54 -1.80 -0.98
C LEU A 176 -14.97 -1.25 -1.06
N LEU A 177 -15.94 -1.96 -0.50
CA LEU A 177 -17.34 -1.54 -0.45
C LEU A 177 -17.61 -0.47 0.62
N GLU A 178 -16.83 -0.43 1.71
CA GLU A 178 -16.84 0.67 2.69
C GLU A 178 -16.41 2.01 2.07
N ALA A 179 -15.63 1.94 1.00
CA ALA A 179 -15.16 3.07 0.20
C ALA A 179 -14.60 4.25 1.02
N PRO A 180 -13.60 4.05 1.92
CA PRO A 180 -13.02 5.14 2.70
C PRO A 180 -12.29 6.16 1.82
N ASP A 181 -12.19 7.42 2.26
CA ASP A 181 -11.47 8.47 1.51
C ASP A 181 -9.99 8.16 1.31
N LEU A 182 -9.36 7.46 2.27
CA LEU A 182 -7.98 6.95 2.18
C LEU A 182 -7.96 5.43 2.36
N LEU A 183 -7.61 4.73 1.30
CA LEU A 183 -7.54 3.28 1.25
C LEU A 183 -6.08 2.82 1.36
N LEU A 184 -5.76 2.04 2.39
CA LEU A 184 -4.43 1.52 2.67
C LEU A 184 -4.41 0.00 2.44
N LEU A 185 -3.61 -0.45 1.47
CA LEU A 185 -3.56 -1.84 1.04
C LEU A 185 -2.15 -2.42 1.27
N ASP A 186 -2.03 -3.44 2.10
CA ASP A 186 -0.78 -4.19 2.30
C ASP A 186 -0.86 -5.51 1.54
N GLU A 187 -0.09 -5.64 0.43
CA GLU A 187 -0.04 -6.80 -0.47
C GLU A 187 -1.45 -7.25 -0.96
N PRO A 188 -2.23 -6.36 -1.61
CA PRO A 188 -3.63 -6.66 -1.96
C PRO A 188 -3.78 -7.75 -3.02
N THR A 189 -2.76 -8.00 -3.84
CA THR A 189 -2.77 -9.01 -4.91
C THR A 189 -2.51 -10.43 -4.40
N ASN A 190 -2.04 -10.58 -3.15
CA ASN A 190 -1.77 -11.90 -2.58
C ASN A 190 -3.08 -12.69 -2.41
N HIS A 191 -3.07 -13.94 -2.81
CA HIS A 191 -4.21 -14.88 -2.79
C HIS A 191 -5.35 -14.55 -3.75
N LEU A 192 -5.14 -13.62 -4.71
CA LEU A 192 -6.04 -13.37 -5.82
C LEU A 192 -5.57 -14.11 -7.08
N ASP A 193 -6.51 -14.53 -7.89
CA ASP A 193 -6.22 -14.99 -9.25
C ASP A 193 -6.12 -13.83 -10.24
N ALA A 194 -5.76 -14.13 -11.49
CA ALA A 194 -5.53 -13.11 -12.50
C ALA A 194 -6.78 -12.28 -12.84
N GLU A 195 -7.97 -12.89 -12.79
CA GLU A 195 -9.24 -12.21 -13.10
C GLU A 195 -9.60 -11.23 -11.96
N SER A 196 -9.47 -11.66 -10.70
CA SER A 196 -9.69 -10.82 -9.53
C SER A 196 -8.68 -9.66 -9.46
N ILE A 197 -7.41 -9.88 -9.86
CA ILE A 197 -6.40 -8.81 -9.93
C ILE A 197 -6.80 -7.77 -10.98
N LEU A 198 -7.18 -8.19 -12.20
CA LEU A 198 -7.64 -7.27 -13.25
C LEU A 198 -8.86 -6.46 -12.82
N TRP A 199 -9.82 -7.09 -12.16
CA TRP A 199 -10.97 -6.39 -11.62
C TRP A 199 -10.55 -5.37 -10.55
N LEU A 200 -9.66 -5.74 -9.63
CA LEU A 200 -9.16 -4.86 -8.58
C LEU A 200 -8.41 -3.65 -9.17
N GLU A 201 -7.55 -3.85 -10.19
CA GLU A 201 -6.89 -2.77 -10.91
C GLU A 201 -7.91 -1.79 -11.50
N HIS A 202 -8.92 -2.32 -12.18
CA HIS A 202 -9.97 -1.49 -12.78
C HIS A 202 -10.80 -0.75 -11.71
N PHE A 203 -11.14 -1.41 -10.61
CA PHE A 203 -11.85 -0.82 -9.49
C PHE A 203 -11.04 0.34 -8.88
N LEU A 204 -9.75 0.12 -8.58
CA LEU A 204 -8.88 1.12 -7.97
C LEU A 204 -8.57 2.29 -8.91
N HIS A 205 -8.51 2.06 -10.22
CA HIS A 205 -8.36 3.13 -11.20
C HIS A 205 -9.54 4.12 -11.16
N ASN A 206 -10.77 3.61 -10.98
CA ASN A 206 -11.98 4.41 -10.92
C ASN A 206 -12.33 4.89 -9.50
N TYR A 207 -11.58 4.45 -8.49
CA TYR A 207 -11.82 4.79 -7.10
C TYR A 207 -11.63 6.29 -6.85
N GLN A 208 -12.60 6.93 -6.21
CA GLN A 208 -12.58 8.40 -5.99
C GLN A 208 -11.62 8.81 -4.86
N GLY A 209 -11.45 7.95 -3.84
CA GLY A 209 -10.55 8.19 -2.72
C GLY A 209 -9.07 8.03 -3.09
N ALA A 210 -8.20 8.46 -2.18
CA ALA A 210 -6.78 8.19 -2.30
C ALA A 210 -6.47 6.72 -1.99
N VAL A 211 -5.51 6.14 -2.70
CA VAL A 211 -5.07 4.76 -2.52
C VAL A 211 -3.58 4.73 -2.24
N LEU A 212 -3.18 4.05 -1.19
CA LEU A 212 -1.78 3.72 -0.90
C LEU A 212 -1.63 2.21 -0.87
N ALA A 213 -0.94 1.63 -1.86
CA ALA A 213 -0.75 0.19 -1.97
C ALA A 213 0.73 -0.20 -1.80
N VAL A 214 1.00 -1.08 -0.85
CA VAL A 214 2.28 -1.77 -0.70
C VAL A 214 2.16 -3.10 -1.43
N THR A 215 2.96 -3.35 -2.46
CA THR A 215 2.99 -4.65 -3.14
C THR A 215 4.31 -4.88 -3.86
N HIS A 216 4.62 -6.14 -4.09
CA HIS A 216 5.72 -6.58 -4.94
C HIS A 216 5.30 -6.87 -6.39
N ASP A 217 4.01 -6.78 -6.67
CA ASP A 217 3.47 -6.93 -8.02
C ASP A 217 3.71 -5.67 -8.85
N ARG A 218 4.68 -5.78 -9.78
CA ARG A 218 5.12 -4.66 -10.61
C ARG A 218 4.07 -4.27 -11.66
N TYR A 219 3.32 -5.25 -12.17
CA TYR A 219 2.28 -5.02 -13.17
C TYR A 219 1.11 -4.28 -12.55
N PHE A 220 0.70 -4.71 -11.36
CA PHE A 220 -0.31 -4.00 -10.60
C PHE A 220 0.07 -2.54 -10.33
N LEU A 221 1.33 -2.29 -9.91
CA LEU A 221 1.80 -0.92 -9.69
C LEU A 221 1.88 -0.09 -10.98
N ASP A 222 2.21 -0.70 -12.11
CA ASP A 222 2.24 -0.02 -13.40
C ASP A 222 0.85 0.42 -13.87
N ASN A 223 -0.18 -0.38 -13.56
CA ASN A 223 -1.55 -0.14 -13.99
C ASN A 223 -2.32 0.81 -13.05
N VAL A 224 -2.03 0.77 -11.75
CA VAL A 224 -2.82 1.51 -10.73
C VAL A 224 -2.13 2.77 -10.26
N ALA A 225 -0.79 2.76 -10.08
CA ALA A 225 -0.09 3.86 -9.43
C ALA A 225 0.21 5.03 -10.37
N GLU A 226 -0.11 6.25 -9.91
CA GLU A 226 0.30 7.51 -10.53
C GLU A 226 1.55 8.09 -9.88
N TRP A 227 1.85 7.62 -8.68
CA TRP A 227 3.03 7.97 -7.91
C TRP A 227 3.64 6.72 -7.28
N ILE A 228 4.95 6.66 -7.26
CA ILE A 228 5.69 5.65 -6.50
C ILE A 228 6.40 6.31 -5.33
N CYS A 229 6.20 5.81 -4.13
CA CYS A 229 6.89 6.23 -2.92
C CYS A 229 7.89 5.15 -2.50
N GLU A 230 9.17 5.42 -2.69
CA GLU A 230 10.23 4.49 -2.27
C GLU A 230 10.55 4.69 -0.80
N VAL A 231 10.51 3.59 -0.03
CA VAL A 231 10.98 3.55 1.36
C VAL A 231 12.42 3.03 1.36
N ASP A 232 13.38 3.89 1.67
CA ASP A 232 14.80 3.54 1.76
C ASP A 232 15.42 4.14 3.02
N ARG A 233 15.93 3.28 3.90
CA ARG A 233 16.67 3.64 5.14
C ARG A 233 15.97 4.70 6.01
N GLY A 234 14.67 4.58 6.16
CA GLY A 234 13.85 5.47 6.98
C GLY A 234 13.36 6.72 6.27
N HIS A 235 13.80 6.99 5.04
CA HIS A 235 13.32 8.11 4.25
C HIS A 235 12.31 7.67 3.19
N LEU A 236 11.42 8.59 2.82
CA LEU A 236 10.43 8.40 1.76
C LEU A 236 10.79 9.29 0.56
N TYR A 237 10.88 8.66 -0.61
CA TYR A 237 11.20 9.34 -1.86
C TYR A 237 10.04 9.23 -2.83
N PRO A 238 9.29 10.31 -3.08
CA PRO A 238 8.19 10.30 -4.05
C PRO A 238 8.71 10.47 -5.47
N TYR A 239 8.21 9.62 -6.37
CA TYR A 239 8.44 9.67 -7.82
C TYR A 239 7.09 9.80 -8.52
N LYS A 240 6.96 10.76 -9.41
CA LYS A 240 5.76 10.92 -10.23
C LYS A 240 5.82 9.93 -11.40
N GLY A 241 4.75 9.20 -11.62
CA GLY A 241 4.60 8.21 -12.66
C GLY A 241 4.41 6.79 -12.09
N ASN A 242 4.31 5.83 -13.00
CA ASN A 242 4.15 4.42 -12.69
C ASN A 242 5.47 3.73 -12.30
N TYR A 243 5.44 2.42 -12.09
CA TYR A 243 6.61 1.65 -11.67
C TYR A 243 7.74 1.67 -12.70
N SER A 244 7.43 1.62 -13.99
CA SER A 244 8.41 1.69 -15.09
C SER A 244 9.15 3.02 -15.09
N THR A 245 8.44 4.14 -14.98
CA THR A 245 9.02 5.49 -14.88
C THR A 245 9.89 5.65 -13.62
N TYR A 246 9.46 5.05 -12.49
CA TYR A 246 10.25 5.03 -11.27
C TYR A 246 11.61 4.35 -11.49
N LEU A 247 11.65 3.18 -12.15
CA LEU A 247 12.90 2.45 -12.40
C LEU A 247 13.89 3.28 -13.23
N GLU A 248 13.41 3.94 -14.29
CA GLU A 248 14.23 4.82 -15.13
C GLU A 248 14.81 6.00 -14.32
N THR A 249 13.96 6.67 -13.55
CA THR A 249 14.36 7.82 -12.73
C THR A 249 15.33 7.41 -11.63
N LYS A 250 15.11 6.24 -11.01
CA LYS A 250 16.00 5.68 -9.99
C LYS A 250 17.36 5.33 -10.58
N ALA A 251 17.42 4.71 -11.76
CA ALA A 251 18.68 4.40 -12.45
C ALA A 251 19.49 5.67 -12.71
N ALA A 252 18.86 6.72 -13.25
CA ALA A 252 19.51 8.01 -13.49
C ALA A 252 20.00 8.67 -12.19
N ARG A 253 19.24 8.56 -11.09
CA ARG A 253 19.63 9.07 -9.77
C ARG A 253 20.87 8.37 -9.24
N ILE A 254 20.93 7.04 -9.32
CA ILE A 254 22.06 6.22 -8.88
C ILE A 254 23.30 6.54 -9.69
N GLU A 255 23.20 6.65 -11.01
CA GLU A 255 24.30 7.04 -11.88
C GLU A 255 24.84 8.43 -11.53
N ALA A 256 23.95 9.39 -11.34
CA ALA A 256 24.32 10.75 -10.93
C ALA A 256 25.00 10.77 -9.55
N GLN A 257 24.55 9.93 -8.62
CA GLN A 257 25.13 9.81 -7.27
C GLN A 257 26.51 9.14 -7.36
N GLY A 258 26.66 8.05 -8.11
CA GLY A 258 27.95 7.40 -8.36
C GLY A 258 28.98 8.36 -8.96
N ASN A 259 28.58 9.19 -9.92
CA ASN A 259 29.44 10.22 -10.50
C ASN A 259 29.85 11.33 -9.49
N ARG A 260 28.96 11.71 -8.55
CA ARG A 260 29.27 12.65 -7.46
C ARG A 260 30.23 12.03 -6.46
N ASP A 261 30.00 10.79 -6.06
CA ASP A 261 30.84 10.05 -5.11
C ASP A 261 32.26 9.82 -5.68
N ALA A 262 32.37 9.48 -6.97
CA ALA A 262 33.65 9.36 -7.66
C ALA A 262 34.41 10.71 -7.73
N LYS A 263 33.71 11.82 -7.95
CA LYS A 263 34.31 13.16 -7.92
C LYS A 263 34.73 13.56 -6.50
N LEU A 264 33.93 13.23 -5.49
CA LEU A 264 34.25 13.47 -4.08
C LEU A 264 35.47 12.67 -3.66
N ALA A 265 35.53 11.36 -4.01
CA ALA A 265 36.67 10.50 -3.74
C ALA A 265 37.97 11.04 -4.36
N LYS A 266 37.95 11.48 -5.63
CA LYS A 266 39.11 12.09 -6.29
C LYS A 266 39.56 13.39 -5.60
N ARG A 267 38.62 14.22 -5.14
CA ARG A 267 38.95 15.42 -4.38
C ARG A 267 39.57 15.10 -3.03
N MET A 268 39.02 14.12 -2.33
CA MET A 268 39.57 13.65 -1.04
C MET A 268 40.99 13.11 -1.20
N GLU A 269 41.24 12.31 -2.26
CA GLU A 269 42.55 11.77 -2.56
C GLU A 269 43.58 12.89 -2.84
N ALA A 270 43.19 13.87 -3.64
CA ALA A 270 44.05 15.04 -3.93
C ALA A 270 44.33 15.88 -2.65
N GLU A 271 43.35 16.08 -1.78
CA GLU A 271 43.57 16.80 -0.51
C GLU A 271 44.43 15.97 0.46
N LEU A 272 44.27 14.67 0.48
CA LEU A 272 45.05 13.71 1.32
C LEU A 272 46.54 13.73 0.87
N GLU A 273 46.77 13.68 -0.43
CA GLU A 273 48.12 13.77 -1.01
C GLU A 273 48.81 15.10 -0.68
N TRP A 274 48.05 16.22 -0.78
CA TRP A 274 48.55 17.53 -0.38
C TRP A 274 48.86 17.59 1.12
N VAL A 275 48.01 17.04 2.02
CA VAL A 275 48.27 17.00 3.47
C VAL A 275 49.55 16.21 3.78
N ARG A 276 49.82 15.14 3.01
CA ARG A 276 51.03 14.32 3.17
C ARG A 276 52.28 14.97 2.65
N SER A 277 52.18 15.79 1.60
CA SER A 277 53.36 16.39 0.89
C SER A 277 53.87 17.69 1.49
N SER A 278 53.14 18.37 2.41
CA SER A 278 53.51 19.70 2.94
C SER A 278 53.86 19.70 4.45
N PRO A 279 55.14 19.43 4.81
CA PRO A 279 55.53 19.45 6.24
C PRO A 279 55.76 20.85 6.84
N LYS A 280 55.88 21.93 6.10
CA LYS A 280 56.44 23.19 6.56
C LYS A 280 55.58 24.48 6.44
N ALA A 281 54.35 24.44 5.93
CA ALA A 281 53.49 25.63 5.80
C ALA A 281 52.34 25.65 6.83
N ARG A 282 52.67 25.65 8.09
CA ARG A 282 51.81 25.12 9.16
C ARG A 282 51.12 26.14 10.03
N GLN A 283 50.53 27.24 9.75
CA GLN A 283 49.83 27.83 10.91
C GLN A 283 48.46 28.53 10.74
N ALA A 284 47.99 28.97 9.61
CA ALA A 284 46.65 29.54 9.51
C ALA A 284 45.81 29.04 8.31
N LYS A 285 46.45 28.79 7.15
CA LYS A 285 45.76 28.23 5.97
C LYS A 285 45.42 26.72 6.09
N ASN A 286 46.12 26.03 6.99
CA ASN A 286 45.93 24.59 7.19
C ASN A 286 44.69 24.23 7.97
N LYS A 287 44.23 25.06 8.91
CA LYS A 287 43.06 24.77 9.76
C LYS A 287 41.78 24.72 8.94
N ALA A 288 41.55 25.68 8.10
CA ALA A 288 40.35 25.73 7.22
C ALA A 288 40.32 24.56 6.20
N ARG A 289 41.52 24.10 5.76
CA ARG A 289 41.62 23.00 4.80
C ARG A 289 41.44 21.61 5.46
N LEU A 290 41.94 21.46 6.69
CA LEU A 290 41.66 20.28 7.53
C LEU A 290 40.16 20.21 7.90
N GLU A 291 39.57 21.31 8.30
CA GLU A 291 38.13 21.40 8.55
C GLU A 291 37.30 21.05 7.30
N ASN A 292 37.77 21.47 6.11
CA ASN A 292 37.13 21.12 4.85
C ASN A 292 37.29 19.65 4.50
N TYR A 293 38.46 19.04 4.78
CA TYR A 293 38.68 17.59 4.63
C TYR A 293 37.83 16.80 5.58
N ASP A 294 37.77 17.16 6.86
CA ASP A 294 36.94 16.49 7.85
C ASP A 294 35.44 16.55 7.47
N ARG A 295 35.00 17.68 6.90
CA ARG A 295 33.64 17.81 6.37
C ARG A 295 33.41 16.89 5.17
N MET A 296 34.37 16.77 4.23
CA MET A 296 34.28 15.86 3.11
C MET A 296 34.30 14.38 3.56
N VAL A 297 35.05 14.04 4.61
CA VAL A 297 35.04 12.69 5.23
C VAL A 297 33.69 12.40 5.86
N ALA A 298 33.11 13.37 6.58
CA ALA A 298 31.77 13.24 7.15
C ALA A 298 30.70 13.06 6.06
N GLU A 299 30.78 13.84 4.98
CA GLU A 299 29.88 13.73 3.82
C GLU A 299 30.03 12.38 3.11
N ALA A 300 31.26 11.90 2.89
CA ALA A 300 31.52 10.59 2.30
C ALA A 300 31.08 9.43 3.20
N SER A 301 31.13 9.59 4.53
CA SER A 301 30.64 8.56 5.47
C SER A 301 29.11 8.46 5.52
N GLN A 302 28.41 9.54 5.18
CA GLN A 302 26.95 9.53 5.02
C GLN A 302 26.50 8.90 3.69
N SER A 303 27.33 9.02 2.65
CA SER A 303 27.14 8.35 1.35
C SER A 303 27.52 6.87 1.45
N LYS A 304 26.74 6.08 2.22
CA LYS A 304 26.88 4.63 2.17
C LYS A 304 26.40 4.11 0.82
N LYS A 305 27.26 3.37 0.13
CA LYS A 305 26.99 2.72 -1.15
C LYS A 305 25.62 2.06 -1.13
N VAL A 306 24.81 2.37 -2.13
CA VAL A 306 23.64 1.57 -2.49
C VAL A 306 24.18 0.28 -3.09
N ASP A 307 24.44 -0.72 -2.23
CA ASP A 307 24.75 -2.06 -2.71
C ASP A 307 23.48 -2.66 -3.28
N PHE A 308 23.37 -2.65 -4.60
CA PHE A 308 22.59 -3.66 -5.27
C PHE A 308 23.29 -5.00 -5.01
N THR A 309 22.73 -5.81 -4.14
CA THR A 309 23.08 -7.22 -4.07
C THR A 309 22.47 -7.87 -5.31
N ASP A 310 23.13 -7.71 -6.45
CA ASP A 310 22.92 -8.62 -7.56
C ASP A 310 23.30 -10.00 -7.06
N ILE A 311 22.28 -10.84 -6.86
CA ILE A 311 22.51 -12.26 -6.61
C ILE A 311 23.03 -12.83 -7.93
N HIS A 312 24.34 -12.81 -8.08
CA HIS A 312 24.99 -13.46 -9.21
C HIS A 312 24.94 -14.97 -8.95
N ILE A 313 23.95 -15.63 -9.53
CA ILE A 313 23.89 -17.09 -9.55
C ILE A 313 24.92 -17.51 -10.60
N PRO A 314 26.07 -18.09 -10.21
CA PRO A 314 27.05 -18.55 -11.19
C PRO A 314 26.38 -19.60 -12.09
N VAL A 315 26.53 -19.42 -13.40
CA VAL A 315 26.04 -20.39 -14.38
C VAL A 315 26.73 -21.73 -14.07
N GLY A 316 25.94 -22.70 -13.63
CA GLY A 316 26.41 -24.05 -13.41
C GLY A 316 26.96 -24.71 -14.70
N PRO A 317 27.60 -25.87 -14.63
CA PRO A 317 28.02 -26.58 -15.82
C PRO A 317 26.84 -26.79 -16.75
N ARG A 318 27.07 -26.62 -18.06
CA ARG A 318 26.03 -26.70 -19.08
C ARG A 318 25.32 -28.06 -19.00
N LEU A 319 24.05 -28.04 -18.66
CA LEU A 319 23.24 -29.24 -18.65
C LEU A 319 23.10 -29.74 -20.11
N GLY A 320 22.93 -31.06 -20.28
CA GLY A 320 22.78 -31.66 -21.60
C GLY A 320 21.56 -31.13 -22.37
N ALA A 321 21.37 -31.61 -23.60
CA ALA A 321 20.25 -31.18 -24.45
C ALA A 321 18.87 -31.58 -23.88
N GLU A 322 18.79 -32.62 -23.08
CA GLU A 322 17.61 -33.04 -22.32
C GLU A 322 17.92 -32.86 -20.82
N VAL A 323 17.25 -31.91 -20.19
CA VAL A 323 17.42 -31.59 -18.77
C VAL A 323 16.36 -32.29 -17.90
N LEU A 324 15.18 -32.46 -18.44
CA LEU A 324 14.05 -33.13 -17.81
C LEU A 324 13.21 -33.81 -18.92
N LYS A 325 12.89 -35.06 -18.74
CA LYS A 325 11.95 -35.80 -19.57
C LYS A 325 10.84 -36.35 -18.68
N VAL A 326 9.64 -36.03 -18.99
CA VAL A 326 8.45 -36.52 -18.27
C VAL A 326 7.66 -37.40 -19.21
N GLU A 327 7.36 -38.62 -18.78
CA GLU A 327 6.57 -39.59 -19.55
C GLU A 327 5.49 -40.18 -18.64
N HIS A 328 4.25 -40.14 -19.09
CA HIS A 328 3.09 -40.76 -18.42
C HIS A 328 2.93 -40.32 -16.94
N LEU A 329 3.15 -39.04 -16.64
CA LEU A 329 3.00 -38.53 -15.27
C LEU A 329 1.53 -38.51 -14.88
N HIS A 330 1.20 -39.27 -13.82
CA HIS A 330 -0.13 -39.27 -13.22
C HIS A 330 -0.03 -38.81 -11.76
N LYS A 331 -0.89 -37.87 -11.34
CA LYS A 331 -0.97 -37.41 -9.95
C LYS A 331 -2.40 -37.13 -9.57
N GLN A 332 -2.84 -37.72 -8.44
CA GLN A 332 -4.14 -37.42 -7.84
C GLN A 332 -4.02 -37.18 -6.35
N PHE A 333 -4.95 -36.43 -5.79
CA PHE A 333 -5.16 -36.22 -4.36
C PHE A 333 -6.60 -36.63 -4.01
N GLY A 334 -6.78 -37.74 -3.28
CA GLY A 334 -8.10 -38.36 -3.06
C GLY A 334 -8.76 -38.63 -4.41
N ASP A 335 -9.98 -38.16 -4.60
CA ASP A 335 -10.75 -38.35 -5.85
C ASP A 335 -10.44 -37.30 -6.93
N ARG A 336 -9.61 -36.31 -6.65
CA ARG A 336 -9.25 -35.24 -7.58
C ARG A 336 -7.98 -35.57 -8.35
N VAL A 337 -8.11 -35.83 -9.64
CA VAL A 337 -6.99 -36.01 -10.56
C VAL A 337 -6.45 -34.63 -10.92
N LEU A 338 -5.14 -34.39 -10.69
CA LEU A 338 -4.46 -33.15 -11.05
C LEU A 338 -3.73 -33.26 -12.38
N MET A 339 -3.15 -34.39 -12.68
CA MET A 339 -2.43 -34.68 -13.92
C MET A 339 -2.77 -36.12 -14.32
N ASP A 340 -3.10 -36.30 -15.58
CA ASP A 340 -3.39 -37.60 -16.16
C ASP A 340 -2.63 -37.73 -17.48
N ASP A 341 -1.67 -38.68 -17.50
CA ASP A 341 -0.86 -39.02 -18.67
C ASP A 341 -0.11 -37.82 -19.31
N LEU A 342 0.49 -36.96 -18.50
CA LEU A 342 1.31 -35.83 -18.97
C LEU A 342 2.67 -36.33 -19.46
N SER A 343 2.99 -36.08 -20.72
CA SER A 343 4.28 -36.44 -21.36
C SER A 343 4.88 -35.26 -22.10
#